data_22f0fea2c02b3dc5f133500b8680acb8
#
_entry.id   22f0fea2c02b3dc5f133500b8680acb8
#
_cell.length_a   1.000
_cell.length_b   1.000
_cell.length_c   1.000
_cell.angle_alpha   90.00
_cell.angle_beta   90.00
_cell.angle_gamma   90.00
#
_symmetry.space_group_name_H-M   'P 1'
#
loop_
_entity.id
_entity.type
_entity.pdbx_description
1 polymer ?
#
loop_
_entity_poly.entity_id
_entity_poly.type
_entity_poly.pdbx_seq_one_letter_code
_entity_poly.pdbx_strand_id
1 'polypeptide(L)'
;MEPVAMRVVILQQDIAWADPAENVRQAEAAIDRRPGADLYVLPEMFTTGFATHPEGVAEKADSETLRWMVRKAAACRAAVAGSLAVEDGGRYYNRLCFVHPDGRVETYDKRHLFTYSGEHRHYTHGTRRVVVTFRGVRILLQVCYALRFPVWSRNRGDYDVALYVASWPVGRIEAWSALLRARAIENQCYVVGVNRVGRDPVAEYSGA
;
A
#
# COMPACT_ATOMS: atom_id res chain seq x y z
N MET A 1 30.25 5.88 1.04
CA MET A 1 29.27 4.85 0.63
C MET A 1 28.72 5.26 -0.72
N GLU A 2 28.76 4.39 -1.71
CA GLU A 2 28.09 4.67 -2.97
C GLU A 2 26.57 4.77 -2.72
N PRO A 3 25.87 5.70 -3.39
CA PRO A 3 24.42 5.81 -3.23
C PRO A 3 23.74 4.51 -3.67
N VAL A 4 22.90 3.97 -2.83
CA VAL A 4 22.08 2.79 -3.17
C VAL A 4 20.99 3.26 -4.11
N ALA A 5 21.08 2.89 -5.39
CA ALA A 5 20.00 3.15 -6.35
C ALA A 5 18.93 2.05 -6.23
N MET A 6 17.67 2.44 -5.97
CA MET A 6 16.51 1.53 -5.95
C MET A 6 15.53 1.95 -7.04
N ARG A 7 15.22 1.05 -7.96
CA ARG A 7 14.17 1.25 -8.96
C ARG A 7 12.82 0.83 -8.42
N VAL A 8 11.95 1.82 -8.17
CA VAL A 8 10.58 1.60 -7.72
C VAL A 8 9.61 1.80 -8.87
N VAL A 9 8.72 0.83 -9.10
CA VAL A 9 7.62 0.93 -10.07
C VAL A 9 6.32 1.05 -9.29
N ILE A 10 5.63 2.17 -9.47
CA ILE A 10 4.28 2.40 -8.93
C ILE A 10 3.23 1.96 -9.95
N LEU A 11 2.23 1.22 -9.50
CA LEU A 11 1.17 0.66 -10.33
C LEU A 11 -0.16 1.31 -9.96
N GLN A 12 -0.50 2.40 -10.65
CA GLN A 12 -1.78 3.11 -10.48
C GLN A 12 -2.89 2.31 -11.18
N GLN A 13 -3.46 1.37 -10.47
CA GLN A 13 -4.43 0.40 -10.99
C GLN A 13 -5.85 0.97 -10.98
N ASP A 14 -6.62 0.71 -12.02
CA ASP A 14 -8.09 0.81 -12.00
C ASP A 14 -8.64 -0.47 -11.39
N ILE A 15 -9.04 -0.38 -10.13
CA ILE A 15 -9.42 -1.54 -9.33
C ILE A 15 -10.88 -1.90 -9.62
N ALA A 16 -11.13 -3.08 -10.17
CA ALA A 16 -12.47 -3.64 -10.29
C ALA A 16 -13.07 -3.88 -8.90
N TRP A 17 -14.28 -3.37 -8.67
CA TRP A 17 -14.91 -3.41 -7.35
C TRP A 17 -15.20 -4.86 -6.91
N ALA A 18 -14.67 -5.25 -5.74
CA ALA A 18 -14.88 -6.55 -5.11
C ALA A 18 -14.56 -7.77 -6.02
N ASP A 19 -13.61 -7.62 -6.95
CA ASP A 19 -13.16 -8.70 -7.84
C ASP A 19 -11.66 -8.98 -7.68
N PRO A 20 -11.25 -9.72 -6.64
CA PRO A 20 -9.85 -10.03 -6.38
C PRO A 20 -9.16 -10.76 -7.55
N ALA A 21 -9.87 -11.66 -8.25
CA ALA A 21 -9.27 -12.44 -9.31
C ALA A 21 -8.87 -11.56 -10.50
N GLU A 22 -9.76 -10.67 -10.93
CA GLU A 22 -9.49 -9.71 -12.00
C GLU A 22 -8.39 -8.73 -11.60
N ASN A 23 -8.44 -8.21 -10.37
CA ASN A 23 -7.45 -7.26 -9.90
C ASN A 23 -6.04 -7.86 -9.79
N VAL A 24 -5.92 -9.10 -9.35
CA VAL A 24 -4.65 -9.85 -9.34
C VAL A 24 -4.15 -10.08 -10.76
N ARG A 25 -5.02 -10.48 -11.70
CA ARG A 25 -4.66 -10.65 -13.11
C ARG A 25 -4.14 -9.35 -13.74
N GLN A 26 -4.78 -8.22 -13.47
CA GLN A 26 -4.34 -6.90 -13.93
C GLN A 26 -3.00 -6.50 -13.33
N ALA A 27 -2.82 -6.71 -12.02
CA ALA A 27 -1.56 -6.43 -11.31
C ALA A 27 -0.41 -7.27 -11.88
N GLU A 28 -0.64 -8.56 -12.11
CA GLU A 28 0.32 -9.46 -12.72
C GLU A 28 0.78 -8.97 -14.10
N ALA A 29 -0.18 -8.70 -14.98
CA ALA A 29 0.11 -8.19 -16.32
C ALA A 29 0.84 -6.82 -16.28
N ALA A 30 0.51 -5.96 -15.31
CA ALA A 30 1.17 -4.67 -15.16
C ALA A 30 2.64 -4.80 -14.69
N ILE A 31 2.92 -5.74 -13.80
CA ILE A 31 4.28 -6.08 -13.34
C ILE A 31 5.09 -6.65 -14.52
N ASP A 32 4.53 -7.62 -15.26
CA ASP A 32 5.22 -8.30 -16.35
C ASP A 32 5.61 -7.37 -17.50
N ARG A 33 4.81 -6.33 -17.73
CA ARG A 33 5.14 -5.29 -18.71
C ARG A 33 6.27 -4.34 -18.28
N ARG A 34 6.73 -4.40 -17.02
CA ARG A 34 7.73 -3.47 -16.46
C ARG A 34 8.83 -4.21 -15.70
N PRO A 35 9.59 -5.10 -16.37
CA PRO A 35 10.62 -5.90 -15.71
C PRO A 35 11.77 -5.04 -15.18
N GLY A 36 12.52 -5.60 -14.23
CA GLY A 36 13.77 -5.03 -13.73
C GLY A 36 13.61 -3.96 -12.64
N ALA A 37 12.43 -3.83 -12.02
CA ALA A 37 12.32 -3.06 -10.79
C ALA A 37 12.89 -3.82 -9.58
N ASP A 38 13.23 -3.06 -8.54
CA ASP A 38 13.57 -3.60 -7.24
C ASP A 38 12.32 -3.75 -6.37
N LEU A 39 11.37 -2.83 -6.51
CA LEU A 39 10.12 -2.80 -5.75
C LEU A 39 8.95 -2.43 -6.68
N TYR A 40 7.91 -3.25 -6.67
CA TYR A 40 6.60 -2.95 -7.27
C TYR A 40 5.60 -2.59 -6.17
N VAL A 41 4.89 -1.47 -6.36
CA VAL A 41 3.93 -0.98 -5.37
C VAL A 41 2.54 -0.89 -5.98
N LEU A 42 1.59 -1.59 -5.37
CA LEU A 42 0.17 -1.62 -5.67
C LEU A 42 -0.59 -0.68 -4.71
N PRO A 43 -1.78 -0.20 -5.09
CA PRO A 43 -2.58 0.72 -4.27
C PRO A 43 -3.11 0.12 -2.96
N GLU A 44 -3.87 0.92 -2.23
CA GLU A 44 -4.65 0.50 -1.07
C GLU A 44 -5.79 -0.42 -1.50
N MET A 45 -5.96 -1.55 -0.76
CA MET A 45 -6.98 -2.57 -1.01
C MET A 45 -7.08 -2.93 -2.51
N PHE A 46 -5.93 -3.22 -3.11
CA PHE A 46 -5.80 -3.36 -4.57
C PHE A 46 -6.60 -4.54 -5.15
N THR A 47 -7.11 -5.45 -4.31
CA THR A 47 -7.93 -6.59 -4.74
C THR A 47 -9.42 -6.33 -4.65
N THR A 48 -9.87 -5.44 -3.77
CA THR A 48 -11.29 -5.24 -3.48
C THR A 48 -11.81 -3.84 -3.81
N GLY A 49 -10.90 -2.86 -3.96
CA GLY A 49 -11.25 -1.45 -3.80
C GLY A 49 -11.44 -1.10 -2.33
N PHE A 50 -11.65 0.19 -2.05
CA PHE A 50 -11.78 0.68 -0.66
C PHE A 50 -13.14 0.30 -0.06
N ALA A 51 -13.29 -0.99 0.26
CA ALA A 51 -14.49 -1.55 0.87
C ALA A 51 -14.50 -1.25 2.38
N THR A 52 -15.35 -0.31 2.79
CA THR A 52 -15.52 0.05 4.22
C THR A 52 -16.31 -0.99 5.02
N HIS A 53 -17.03 -1.88 4.32
CA HIS A 53 -17.71 -3.05 4.88
C HIS A 53 -16.97 -4.30 4.41
N PRO A 54 -16.11 -4.88 5.26
CA PRO A 54 -15.22 -5.98 4.88
C PRO A 54 -15.92 -7.34 4.77
N GLU A 55 -17.11 -7.46 5.34
CA GLU A 55 -17.87 -8.72 5.36
C GLU A 55 -18.13 -9.22 3.93
N GLY A 56 -17.66 -10.42 3.65
CA GLY A 56 -17.83 -11.06 2.34
C GLY A 56 -16.81 -10.65 1.26
N VAL A 57 -15.96 -9.63 1.52
CA VAL A 57 -14.92 -9.19 0.58
C VAL A 57 -13.50 -9.30 1.16
N ALA A 58 -13.35 -9.27 2.48
CA ALA A 58 -12.05 -9.41 3.12
C ALA A 58 -11.49 -10.83 2.92
N GLU A 59 -10.21 -10.89 2.64
CA GLU A 59 -9.47 -12.13 2.46
C GLU A 59 -8.92 -12.63 3.80
N LYS A 60 -8.69 -13.94 3.93
CA LYS A 60 -7.98 -14.49 5.09
C LYS A 60 -6.51 -14.07 5.09
N ALA A 61 -5.90 -14.04 6.26
CA ALA A 61 -4.49 -13.62 6.42
C ALA A 61 -3.50 -14.44 5.58
N ASP A 62 -3.85 -15.70 5.25
CA ASP A 62 -3.08 -16.62 4.39
C ASP A 62 -3.71 -16.78 3.00
N SER A 63 -4.34 -15.74 2.46
CA SER A 63 -5.11 -15.74 1.22
C SER A 63 -4.31 -16.15 -0.02
N GLU A 64 -5.04 -16.53 -1.08
CA GLU A 64 -4.42 -16.79 -2.38
C GLU A 64 -3.75 -15.55 -2.96
N THR A 65 -4.26 -14.35 -2.70
CA THR A 65 -3.61 -13.10 -3.08
C THR A 65 -2.24 -12.96 -2.43
N LEU A 66 -2.12 -13.21 -1.12
CA LEU A 66 -0.82 -13.15 -0.45
C LEU A 66 0.14 -14.20 -1.01
N ARG A 67 -0.34 -15.43 -1.25
CA ARG A 67 0.45 -16.48 -1.92
C ARG A 67 0.90 -16.07 -3.32
N TRP A 68 0.02 -15.40 -4.09
CA TRP A 68 0.38 -14.82 -5.38
C TRP A 68 1.47 -13.76 -5.24
N MET A 69 1.35 -12.82 -4.28
CA MET A 69 2.40 -11.82 -4.05
C MET A 69 3.76 -12.47 -3.77
N VAL A 70 3.78 -13.55 -2.98
CA VAL A 70 5.01 -14.31 -2.67
C VAL A 70 5.61 -14.93 -3.94
N ARG A 71 4.80 -15.64 -4.73
CA ARG A 71 5.25 -16.23 -6.01
C ARG A 71 5.77 -15.16 -6.97
N LYS A 72 5.05 -14.02 -7.06
CA LYS A 72 5.41 -12.93 -7.97
C LYS A 72 6.70 -12.22 -7.56
N ALA A 73 6.88 -11.96 -6.26
CA ALA A 73 8.11 -11.37 -5.72
C ALA A 73 9.34 -12.26 -6.04
N ALA A 74 9.21 -13.56 -5.81
CA ALA A 74 10.27 -14.53 -6.14
C ALA A 74 10.59 -14.57 -7.65
N ALA A 75 9.56 -14.65 -8.49
CA ALA A 75 9.70 -14.72 -9.96
C ALA A 75 10.38 -13.47 -10.53
N CYS A 76 10.02 -12.27 -10.03
CA CYS A 76 10.60 -11.00 -10.46
C CYS A 76 11.95 -10.69 -9.79
N ARG A 77 12.35 -11.44 -8.75
CA ARG A 77 13.48 -11.12 -7.86
C ARG A 77 13.42 -9.69 -7.31
N ALA A 78 12.19 -9.23 -7.03
CA ALA A 78 11.85 -7.88 -6.58
C ALA A 78 10.86 -7.95 -5.41
N ALA A 79 10.83 -6.92 -4.57
CA ALA A 79 9.76 -6.84 -3.57
C ALA A 79 8.43 -6.44 -4.22
N VAL A 80 7.32 -6.90 -3.64
CA VAL A 80 5.95 -6.49 -4.02
C VAL A 80 5.23 -5.97 -2.78
N ALA A 81 4.68 -4.77 -2.87
CA ALA A 81 3.95 -4.14 -1.76
C ALA A 81 2.57 -3.67 -2.20
N GLY A 82 1.58 -3.76 -1.31
CA GLY A 82 0.22 -3.28 -1.53
C GLY A 82 -0.65 -3.62 -0.32
N SER A 83 -1.79 -2.95 -0.12
CA SER A 83 -2.65 -3.33 1.00
C SER A 83 -3.86 -4.13 0.57
N LEU A 84 -4.35 -4.94 1.50
CA LEU A 84 -5.50 -5.85 1.38
C LEU A 84 -6.50 -5.57 2.49
N ALA A 85 -7.77 -5.84 2.24
CA ALA A 85 -8.76 -6.05 3.28
C ALA A 85 -8.58 -7.46 3.83
N VAL A 86 -8.15 -7.61 5.09
CA VAL A 86 -7.78 -8.90 5.67
C VAL A 86 -8.63 -9.20 6.90
N GLU A 87 -9.15 -10.43 6.98
CA GLU A 87 -9.69 -11.00 8.20
C GLU A 87 -8.62 -11.83 8.91
N ASP A 88 -8.33 -11.50 10.16
CA ASP A 88 -7.35 -12.17 10.99
C ASP A 88 -7.83 -12.22 12.44
N GLY A 89 -7.95 -13.43 13.00
CA GLY A 89 -8.41 -13.65 14.35
C GLY A 89 -9.81 -13.08 14.67
N GLY A 90 -10.74 -13.12 13.70
CA GLY A 90 -12.09 -12.60 13.83
C GLY A 90 -12.18 -11.05 13.78
N ARG A 91 -11.13 -10.39 13.33
CA ARG A 91 -11.09 -8.94 13.15
C ARG A 91 -10.67 -8.60 11.72
N TYR A 92 -11.08 -7.42 11.26
CA TYR A 92 -10.72 -6.93 9.93
C TYR A 92 -9.64 -5.85 10.01
N TYR A 93 -8.71 -5.91 9.06
CA TYR A 93 -7.58 -4.97 8.96
C TYR A 93 -7.41 -4.48 7.51
N ASN A 94 -7.09 -3.21 7.34
CA ASN A 94 -6.49 -2.70 6.12
C ASN A 94 -4.98 -2.91 6.26
N ARG A 95 -4.49 -4.03 5.72
CA ARG A 95 -3.13 -4.55 5.94
C ARG A 95 -2.26 -4.34 4.73
N LEU A 96 -1.24 -3.50 4.84
CA LEU A 96 -0.17 -3.42 3.85
C LEU A 96 0.78 -4.59 4.06
N CYS A 97 0.94 -5.40 3.00
CA CYS A 97 1.91 -6.47 2.93
C CYS A 97 3.13 -6.00 2.13
N PHE A 98 4.32 -6.14 2.68
CA PHE A 98 5.59 -5.98 1.98
C PHE A 98 6.23 -7.36 1.85
N VAL A 99 6.25 -7.86 0.63
CA VAL A 99 6.70 -9.22 0.31
C VAL A 99 8.07 -9.18 -0.33
N HIS A 100 9.05 -9.80 0.31
CA HIS A 100 10.42 -9.91 -0.18
C HIS A 100 10.56 -11.02 -1.22
N PRO A 101 11.58 -10.96 -2.11
CA PRO A 101 11.81 -12.01 -3.11
C PRO A 101 12.21 -13.37 -2.53
N ASP A 102 12.65 -13.42 -1.27
CA ASP A 102 12.93 -14.66 -0.52
C ASP A 102 11.68 -15.28 0.14
N GLY A 103 10.51 -14.68 -0.06
CA GLY A 103 9.24 -15.12 0.50
C GLY A 103 8.90 -14.57 1.88
N ARG A 104 9.80 -13.83 2.53
CA ARG A 104 9.52 -13.16 3.80
C ARG A 104 8.46 -12.07 3.61
N VAL A 105 7.49 -12.03 4.51
CA VAL A 105 6.39 -11.06 4.51
C VAL A 105 6.47 -10.19 5.76
N GLU A 106 6.48 -8.89 5.58
CA GLU A 106 6.33 -7.91 6.65
C GLU A 106 5.01 -7.17 6.49
N THR A 107 4.27 -6.95 7.58
CA THR A 107 2.92 -6.40 7.52
C THR A 107 2.76 -5.16 8.37
N TYR A 108 1.99 -4.21 7.87
CA TYR A 108 1.56 -3.01 8.58
C TYR A 108 0.04 -2.88 8.53
N ASP A 109 -0.61 -2.96 9.67
CA ASP A 109 -2.03 -2.67 9.80
C ASP A 109 -2.24 -1.16 9.92
N LYS A 110 -3.10 -0.61 9.08
CA LYS A 110 -3.39 0.83 9.02
C LYS A 110 -3.72 1.39 10.39
N ARG A 111 -2.92 2.36 10.85
CA ARG A 111 -3.10 3.00 12.15
C ARG A 111 -4.26 3.98 12.16
N HIS A 112 -4.35 4.82 11.15
CA HIS A 112 -5.34 5.89 11.07
C HIS A 112 -6.43 5.49 10.08
N LEU A 113 -7.50 4.91 10.59
CA LEU A 113 -8.67 4.52 9.82
C LEU A 113 -9.44 5.77 9.39
N PHE A 114 -9.99 5.74 8.17
CA PHE A 114 -10.70 6.88 7.60
C PHE A 114 -12.09 7.00 8.21
N THR A 115 -12.20 7.77 9.29
CA THR A 115 -13.43 7.92 10.08
C THR A 115 -14.56 8.56 9.30
N TYR A 116 -14.24 9.43 8.33
CA TYR A 116 -15.23 10.09 7.49
C TYR A 116 -16.06 9.10 6.66
N SER A 117 -15.47 8.01 6.19
CA SER A 117 -16.18 6.94 5.47
C SER A 117 -16.75 5.84 6.36
N GLY A 118 -16.53 5.90 7.66
CA GLY A 118 -16.95 4.85 8.59
C GLY A 118 -16.01 3.65 8.70
N GLU A 119 -14.84 3.65 8.06
CA GLU A 119 -13.86 2.53 8.11
C GLU A 119 -13.59 2.05 9.54
N HIS A 120 -13.49 2.98 10.50
CA HIS A 120 -13.23 2.69 11.92
C HIS A 120 -14.33 1.88 12.63
N ARG A 121 -15.52 1.74 12.03
CA ARG A 121 -16.62 0.97 12.61
C ARG A 121 -16.50 -0.52 12.33
N HIS A 122 -15.77 -0.88 11.27
CA HIS A 122 -15.64 -2.25 10.76
C HIS A 122 -14.22 -2.77 10.84
N TYR A 123 -13.23 -1.92 10.68
CA TYR A 123 -11.81 -2.28 10.72
C TYR A 123 -11.17 -1.99 12.07
N THR A 124 -10.21 -2.84 12.43
CA THR A 124 -9.37 -2.65 13.60
C THR A 124 -8.11 -1.86 13.21
N HIS A 125 -7.79 -0.81 13.97
CA HIS A 125 -6.58 -0.04 13.75
C HIS A 125 -5.33 -0.79 14.20
N GLY A 126 -4.24 -0.64 13.46
CA GLY A 126 -2.92 -1.11 13.87
C GLY A 126 -2.35 -0.30 15.03
N THR A 127 -1.41 -0.91 15.75
CA THR A 127 -0.74 -0.27 16.91
C THR A 127 0.76 -0.11 16.72
N ARG A 128 1.33 -0.76 15.72
CA ARG A 128 2.77 -0.76 15.46
C ARG A 128 3.12 0.15 14.29
N ARG A 129 4.21 0.88 14.43
CA ARG A 129 4.89 1.56 13.33
C ARG A 129 5.89 0.57 12.73
N VAL A 130 5.89 0.40 11.43
CA VAL A 130 6.68 -0.63 10.75
C VAL A 130 7.64 0.03 9.77
N VAL A 131 8.93 -0.25 9.95
CA VAL A 131 9.99 0.10 9.01
C VAL A 131 10.63 -1.21 8.56
N VAL A 132 10.61 -1.46 7.26
CA VAL A 132 11.24 -2.63 6.65
C VAL A 132 12.59 -2.23 6.07
N THR A 133 13.54 -3.17 6.06
CA THR A 133 14.83 -2.95 5.38
C THR A 133 14.90 -3.84 4.15
N PHE A 134 15.05 -3.22 2.98
CA PHE A 134 15.19 -3.92 1.71
C PHE A 134 16.34 -3.35 0.90
N ARG A 135 17.30 -4.21 0.49
CA ARG A 135 18.51 -3.81 -0.25
C ARG A 135 19.26 -2.63 0.39
N GLY A 136 19.32 -2.59 1.71
CA GLY A 136 20.01 -1.54 2.45
C GLY A 136 19.22 -0.24 2.62
N VAL A 137 18.01 -0.12 2.04
CA VAL A 137 17.10 1.02 2.20
C VAL A 137 16.04 0.73 3.26
N ARG A 138 15.85 1.64 4.19
CA ARG A 138 14.84 1.54 5.26
C ARG A 138 13.56 2.23 4.80
N ILE A 139 12.44 1.50 4.78
CA ILE A 139 11.18 1.93 4.20
C ILE A 139 10.10 1.94 5.29
N LEU A 140 9.57 3.12 5.63
CA LEU A 140 8.40 3.25 6.51
C LEU A 140 7.13 2.91 5.72
N LEU A 141 6.33 1.95 6.23
CA LEU A 141 5.08 1.54 5.60
C LEU A 141 3.90 2.38 6.12
N GLN A 142 3.11 2.94 5.22
CA GLN A 142 1.94 3.76 5.53
C GLN A 142 0.78 3.49 4.57
N VAL A 143 -0.46 3.71 5.05
CA VAL A 143 -1.66 3.56 4.24
C VAL A 143 -2.49 4.84 4.28
N CYS A 144 -2.70 5.44 3.12
CA CYS A 144 -3.67 6.45 2.75
C CYS A 144 -3.85 7.58 3.80
N TYR A 145 -4.89 7.51 4.61
CA TYR A 145 -5.25 8.54 5.59
C TYR A 145 -4.14 8.85 6.60
N ALA A 146 -3.20 7.91 6.82
CA ALA A 146 -2.01 8.13 7.65
C ALA A 146 -1.16 9.33 7.16
N LEU A 147 -1.26 9.70 5.87
CA LEU A 147 -0.60 10.87 5.30
C LEU A 147 -0.97 12.18 6.01
N ARG A 148 -2.15 12.27 6.62
CA ARG A 148 -2.61 13.45 7.37
C ARG A 148 -2.05 13.55 8.80
N PHE A 149 -1.28 12.56 9.25
CA PHE A 149 -0.81 12.46 10.64
C PHE A 149 0.73 12.52 10.72
N PRO A 150 1.34 13.73 10.68
CA PRO A 150 2.80 13.90 10.64
C PRO A 150 3.50 13.31 11.85
N VAL A 151 2.89 13.35 13.02
CA VAL A 151 3.50 12.84 14.27
C VAL A 151 3.78 11.33 14.17
N TRP A 152 2.88 10.57 13.51
CA TRP A 152 3.04 9.13 13.33
C TRP A 152 4.14 8.77 12.33
N SER A 153 4.28 9.56 11.28
CA SER A 153 5.29 9.36 10.23
C SER A 153 6.61 10.10 10.49
N ARG A 154 6.76 10.82 11.63
CA ARG A 154 7.97 11.56 11.94
C ARG A 154 9.21 10.67 11.83
N ASN A 155 10.20 11.13 11.04
CA ASN A 155 11.49 10.46 10.92
C ASN A 155 12.33 10.71 12.18
N ARG A 156 12.80 9.64 12.79
CA ARG A 156 13.68 9.65 13.95
C ARG A 156 15.10 9.19 13.58
N GLY A 157 15.47 9.37 12.30
CA GLY A 157 16.70 8.81 11.74
C GLY A 157 16.59 7.30 11.45
N ASP A 158 15.38 6.76 11.36
CA ASP A 158 15.10 5.34 11.31
C ASP A 158 14.57 4.86 9.95
N TYR A 159 14.31 5.77 8.99
CA TYR A 159 13.95 5.39 7.62
C TYR A 159 14.51 6.38 6.59
N ASP A 160 14.64 5.90 5.35
CA ASP A 160 15.14 6.65 4.20
C ASP A 160 14.02 6.97 3.21
N VAL A 161 13.00 6.13 3.17
CA VAL A 161 11.82 6.23 2.29
C VAL A 161 10.55 6.08 3.11
N ALA A 162 9.53 6.93 2.88
CA ALA A 162 8.17 6.71 3.35
C ALA A 162 7.29 6.25 2.18
N LEU A 163 6.69 5.07 2.31
CA LEU A 163 5.82 4.46 1.30
C LEU A 163 4.35 4.60 1.70
N TYR A 164 3.56 5.26 0.85
CA TYR A 164 2.11 5.42 1.03
C TYR A 164 1.34 4.75 -0.11
N VAL A 165 0.49 3.79 0.22
CA VAL A 165 -0.48 3.21 -0.72
C VAL A 165 -1.87 3.79 -0.43
N ALA A 166 -2.66 4.13 -1.48
CA ALA A 166 -3.88 4.88 -1.29
C ALA A 166 -5.01 4.55 -2.28
N SER A 167 -6.23 4.81 -1.79
CA SER A 167 -7.45 5.06 -2.56
C SER A 167 -7.92 6.48 -2.20
N TRP A 168 -7.26 7.48 -2.79
CA TRP A 168 -7.45 8.89 -2.47
C TRP A 168 -8.27 9.57 -3.56
N PRO A 169 -9.52 10.02 -3.27
CA PRO A 169 -10.44 10.54 -4.27
C PRO A 169 -9.99 11.85 -4.92
N VAL A 170 -10.38 12.04 -6.19
CA VAL A 170 -10.05 13.20 -7.00
C VAL A 170 -10.42 14.52 -6.32
N GLY A 171 -11.55 14.60 -5.64
CA GLY A 171 -11.99 15.81 -4.93
C GLY A 171 -11.06 16.28 -3.80
N ARG A 172 -10.05 15.50 -3.45
CA ARG A 172 -9.04 15.82 -2.42
C ARG A 172 -7.61 15.64 -2.92
N ILE A 173 -7.40 15.56 -4.23
CA ILE A 173 -6.10 15.24 -4.82
C ILE A 173 -5.04 16.31 -4.53
N GLU A 174 -5.42 17.58 -4.42
CA GLU A 174 -4.53 18.67 -4.01
C GLU A 174 -3.91 18.41 -2.63
N ALA A 175 -4.71 17.92 -1.68
CA ALA A 175 -4.21 17.57 -0.36
C ALA A 175 -3.26 16.38 -0.40
N TRP A 176 -3.49 15.38 -1.25
CA TRP A 176 -2.59 14.25 -1.48
C TRP A 176 -1.22 14.74 -1.94
N SER A 177 -1.20 15.52 -3.03
CA SER A 177 0.03 16.05 -3.64
C SER A 177 0.81 16.96 -2.68
N ALA A 178 0.12 17.87 -1.98
CA ALA A 178 0.74 18.78 -1.03
C ALA A 178 1.34 18.05 0.17
N LEU A 179 0.61 17.07 0.72
CA LEU A 179 1.06 16.34 1.90
C LEU A 179 2.22 15.37 1.59
N LEU A 180 2.25 14.72 0.43
CA LEU A 180 3.41 13.89 0.03
C LEU A 180 4.68 14.73 -0.01
N ARG A 181 4.63 15.92 -0.63
CA ARG A 181 5.76 16.86 -0.64
C ARG A 181 6.14 17.32 0.76
N ALA A 182 5.16 17.66 1.59
CA ALA A 182 5.41 18.06 2.98
C ALA A 182 6.13 16.94 3.76
N ARG A 183 5.71 15.68 3.62
CA ARG A 183 6.37 14.55 4.28
C ARG A 183 7.81 14.36 3.84
N ALA A 184 8.11 14.56 2.57
CA ALA A 184 9.49 14.49 2.06
C ALA A 184 10.35 15.61 2.67
N ILE A 185 9.85 16.84 2.66
CA ILE A 185 10.58 18.04 3.12
C ILE A 185 10.84 17.98 4.63
N GLU A 186 9.78 17.77 5.43
CA GLU A 186 9.88 17.82 6.91
C GLU A 186 10.69 16.66 7.50
N ASN A 187 10.72 15.51 6.82
CA ASN A 187 11.43 14.31 7.27
C ASN A 187 12.77 14.10 6.55
N GLN A 188 13.13 14.95 5.58
CA GLN A 188 14.35 14.85 4.77
C GLN A 188 14.54 13.42 4.22
N CYS A 189 13.49 12.88 3.61
CA CYS A 189 13.44 11.53 3.08
C CYS A 189 12.80 11.49 1.68
N TYR A 190 12.96 10.38 0.99
CA TYR A 190 12.17 10.09 -0.20
C TYR A 190 10.74 9.71 0.21
N VAL A 191 9.77 10.12 -0.60
CA VAL A 191 8.37 9.69 -0.42
C VAL A 191 7.87 9.05 -1.71
N VAL A 192 7.35 7.84 -1.59
CA VAL A 192 6.68 7.10 -2.67
C VAL A 192 5.20 7.04 -2.35
N GLY A 193 4.38 7.71 -3.15
CA GLY A 193 2.92 7.66 -3.04
C GLY A 193 2.33 6.88 -4.22
N VAL A 194 1.45 5.92 -3.95
CA VAL A 194 0.74 5.15 -4.98
C VAL A 194 -0.74 5.27 -4.73
N ASN A 195 -1.43 6.02 -5.59
CA ASN A 195 -2.88 6.14 -5.56
C ASN A 195 -3.49 5.33 -6.72
N ARG A 196 -4.67 4.75 -6.53
CA ARG A 196 -5.41 4.11 -7.63
C ARG A 196 -5.92 5.15 -8.65
N VAL A 197 -6.32 4.67 -9.82
CA VAL A 197 -7.08 5.41 -10.83
C VAL A 197 -8.48 4.80 -10.99
N GLY A 198 -9.31 5.40 -11.85
CA GLY A 198 -10.62 4.89 -12.22
C GLY A 198 -11.73 5.30 -11.24
N ARG A 199 -12.77 4.48 -11.17
CA ARG A 199 -13.96 4.78 -10.37
C ARG A 199 -14.41 3.55 -9.58
N ASP A 200 -14.99 3.77 -8.40
CA ASP A 200 -15.74 2.78 -7.66
C ASP A 200 -17.17 3.30 -7.39
N PRO A 201 -18.06 2.56 -6.69
CA PRO A 201 -19.42 3.02 -6.42
C PRO A 201 -19.52 4.33 -5.64
N VAL A 202 -18.44 4.77 -4.99
CA VAL A 202 -18.45 5.91 -4.05
C VAL A 202 -17.69 7.12 -4.59
N ALA A 203 -16.58 6.89 -5.33
CA ALA A 203 -15.65 7.96 -5.69
C ALA A 203 -14.96 7.73 -7.04
N GLU A 204 -14.35 8.80 -7.54
CA GLU A 204 -13.46 8.81 -8.69
C GLU A 204 -12.03 9.10 -8.23
N TYR A 205 -11.05 8.51 -8.92
CA TYR A 205 -9.62 8.52 -8.59
C TYR A 205 -8.79 8.85 -9.81
N SER A 206 -7.87 9.79 -9.67
CA SER A 206 -7.04 10.30 -10.77
C SER A 206 -5.58 9.83 -10.72
N GLY A 207 -5.23 9.01 -9.75
CA GLY A 207 -3.84 8.66 -9.51
C GLY A 207 -3.11 9.71 -8.66
N ALA A 208 -1.88 10.05 -9.06
CA ALA A 208 -1.01 10.96 -8.31
C ALA A 208 -1.44 12.41 -8.40
#